data_31ea49610181a5c9715f33ba2ae0d51b
#
_entry.id   31ea49610181a5c9715f33ba2ae0d51b
#
_cell.length_a   1.000
_cell.length_b   1.000
_cell.length_c   1.000
_cell.angle_alpha   90.00
_cell.angle_beta   90.00
_cell.angle_gamma   90.00
#
_symmetry.space_group_name_H-M   'P 1'
#
loop_
_entity.id
_entity.type
_entity.pdbx_description
1 polymer ?
#
loop_
_entity_poly.entity_id
_entity_poly.type
_entity_poly.pdbx_seq_one_letter_code
_entity_poly.pdbx_strand_id
1 'polypeptide(L)'
;DPEDLVDVVTDFYGFGHQSSLEHFDYSRGGGAPYAIRLAYEGTHLARITTGPGWDERDAELLTARIRTELLEPPEISIARRILFAGYPVNGYFEAIPFFQILPVPLEAPKPPITALTTNSHPLILEFQIENLGNRSASIRRISRSFFELTVFLNAVLECTVRSIASSGNIRWVAPLGEDGMSTTCTLGLESYQFNSFKSEDKHFSPTANLAPIQIVEENQYYGRPLELGRSLQVPENLARLAHTYLTLNAAEKKRFLIAAFWLHQATTAESNSTSFLNSIFAIDALVPNETGGPPCTQCQRPQGKSEADKFVQFLEEVAPEESKDSIQVKAARKKLHRIRGQLAHGKDLLASFRDGGRFAFNPTGLNEMDSVWGARYLAKRAVVNWLNRQNTAGANLVPKNRD
;
A
#
# COMPACT_ATOMS: atom_id res chain seq x y z
N ASP A 1 1.09 -20.72 -3.22
CA ASP A 1 0.32 -19.71 -3.96
C ASP A 1 0.17 -20.18 -5.43
N PRO A 2 -1.04 -20.21 -6.02
CA PRO A 2 -1.22 -20.58 -7.44
C PRO A 2 -0.33 -19.77 -8.40
N GLU A 3 -0.06 -18.53 -8.10
CA GLU A 3 0.80 -17.65 -8.89
C GLU A 3 2.27 -18.11 -8.90
N ASP A 4 2.75 -18.73 -7.81
CA ASP A 4 4.11 -19.31 -7.78
C ASP A 4 4.24 -20.46 -8.77
N LEU A 5 3.17 -21.25 -8.95
CA LEU A 5 3.14 -22.30 -9.96
C LEU A 5 3.17 -21.74 -11.39
N VAL A 6 2.46 -20.64 -11.64
CA VAL A 6 2.52 -19.94 -12.94
C VAL A 6 3.95 -19.50 -13.25
N ASP A 7 4.69 -18.96 -12.26
CA ASP A 7 6.07 -18.57 -12.44
C ASP A 7 6.98 -19.76 -12.80
N VAL A 8 6.81 -20.91 -12.12
CA VAL A 8 7.58 -22.12 -12.44
C VAL A 8 7.29 -22.63 -13.86
N VAL A 9 6.01 -22.62 -14.26
CA VAL A 9 5.60 -23.01 -15.64
C VAL A 9 6.18 -22.06 -16.68
N THR A 10 6.14 -20.76 -16.40
CA THR A 10 6.69 -19.71 -17.27
C THR A 10 8.20 -19.85 -17.42
N ASP A 11 8.92 -20.10 -16.34
CA ASP A 11 10.38 -20.28 -16.36
C ASP A 11 10.79 -21.61 -17.04
N PHE A 12 9.89 -22.61 -17.02
CA PHE A 12 10.15 -23.91 -17.64
C PHE A 12 9.94 -23.90 -19.16
N TYR A 13 8.84 -23.31 -19.63
CA TYR A 13 8.46 -23.28 -21.04
C TYR A 13 8.81 -21.99 -21.78
N GLY A 14 9.14 -20.91 -21.05
CA GLY A 14 9.23 -19.56 -21.58
C GLY A 14 7.88 -18.83 -21.51
N PHE A 15 7.80 -17.66 -22.14
CA PHE A 15 6.57 -16.88 -22.14
C PHE A 15 5.43 -17.62 -22.85
N GLY A 16 4.31 -17.78 -22.16
CA GLY A 16 3.09 -18.35 -22.72
C GLY A 16 2.47 -17.43 -23.79
N HIS A 17 1.75 -18.02 -24.72
CA HIS A 17 0.94 -17.31 -25.70
C HIS A 17 -0.50 -17.19 -25.20
N GLN A 18 -1.03 -15.97 -25.15
CA GLN A 18 -2.44 -15.76 -24.82
C GLN A 18 -3.32 -16.23 -25.98
N SER A 19 -3.98 -17.38 -25.82
CA SER A 19 -4.86 -17.96 -26.83
C SER A 19 -6.30 -17.42 -26.76
N SER A 20 -6.70 -16.88 -25.61
CA SER A 20 -7.96 -16.16 -25.40
C SER A 20 -7.85 -15.23 -24.20
N LEU A 21 -8.89 -14.44 -23.89
CA LEU A 21 -8.91 -13.58 -22.68
C LEU A 21 -8.71 -14.36 -21.37
N GLU A 22 -9.06 -15.65 -21.38
CA GLU A 22 -9.05 -16.51 -20.19
C GLU A 22 -8.00 -17.63 -20.25
N HIS A 23 -7.24 -17.76 -21.35
CA HIS A 23 -6.32 -18.87 -21.54
C HIS A 23 -4.93 -18.42 -21.97
N PHE A 24 -3.92 -19.01 -21.32
CA PHE A 24 -2.52 -18.91 -21.70
C PHE A 24 -1.97 -20.31 -22.02
N ASP A 25 -1.42 -20.47 -23.22
CA ASP A 25 -0.85 -21.70 -23.72
C ASP A 25 0.68 -21.66 -23.70
N TYR A 26 1.29 -22.69 -23.16
CA TYR A 26 2.73 -22.83 -23.02
C TYR A 26 3.23 -24.00 -23.87
N SER A 27 4.30 -23.78 -24.63
CA SER A 27 4.95 -24.81 -25.45
C SER A 27 6.45 -24.57 -25.53
N ARG A 28 7.23 -25.64 -25.69
CA ARG A 28 8.67 -25.50 -25.97
C ARG A 28 8.90 -24.89 -27.34
N GLY A 29 9.67 -23.80 -27.41
CA GLY A 29 10.02 -23.15 -28.66
C GLY A 29 8.90 -22.32 -29.32
N GLY A 30 7.82 -22.02 -28.61
CA GLY A 30 6.78 -21.09 -29.07
C GLY A 30 5.90 -21.61 -30.21
N GLY A 31 5.95 -22.91 -30.54
CA GLY A 31 5.15 -23.56 -31.58
C GLY A 31 3.96 -24.36 -31.05
N ALA A 32 2.92 -24.50 -31.84
CA ALA A 32 1.86 -25.46 -31.55
C ALA A 32 2.34 -26.90 -31.81
N PRO A 33 1.86 -27.92 -31.07
CA PRO A 33 0.79 -27.86 -30.04
C PRO A 33 1.29 -27.41 -28.65
N TYR A 34 0.37 -26.79 -27.87
CA TYR A 34 0.69 -26.41 -26.48
C TYR A 34 0.88 -27.64 -25.59
N ALA A 35 1.78 -27.54 -24.62
CA ALA A 35 2.03 -28.57 -23.60
C ALA A 35 1.15 -28.34 -22.38
N ILE A 36 1.04 -27.10 -21.91
CA ILE A 36 0.20 -26.71 -20.76
C ILE A 36 -0.69 -25.53 -21.15
N ARG A 37 -1.92 -25.58 -20.68
CA ARG A 37 -2.86 -24.46 -20.72
C ARG A 37 -3.23 -24.06 -19.30
N LEU A 38 -3.07 -22.77 -19.00
CA LEU A 38 -3.57 -22.13 -17.79
C LEU A 38 -4.87 -21.41 -18.13
N ALA A 39 -5.95 -21.73 -17.41
CA ALA A 39 -7.24 -21.08 -17.54
C ALA A 39 -7.51 -20.20 -16.32
N TYR A 40 -7.99 -18.98 -16.56
CA TYR A 40 -8.28 -17.99 -15.54
C TYR A 40 -9.78 -17.69 -15.47
N GLU A 41 -10.28 -17.46 -14.24
CA GLU A 41 -11.58 -16.84 -13.97
C GLU A 41 -11.33 -15.45 -13.38
N GLY A 42 -11.50 -14.42 -14.22
CA GLY A 42 -11.07 -13.06 -13.88
C GLY A 42 -9.54 -12.99 -13.72
N THR A 43 -9.05 -12.72 -12.51
CA THR A 43 -7.61 -12.65 -12.19
C THR A 43 -7.08 -13.92 -11.47
N HIS A 44 -7.92 -14.94 -11.26
CA HIS A 44 -7.55 -16.13 -10.52
C HIS A 44 -7.29 -17.32 -11.44
N LEU A 45 -6.17 -18.02 -11.23
CA LEU A 45 -5.89 -19.28 -11.90
C LEU A 45 -6.94 -20.33 -11.46
N ALA A 46 -7.82 -20.72 -12.40
CA ALA A 46 -8.93 -21.61 -12.14
C ALA A 46 -8.60 -23.07 -12.49
N ARG A 47 -7.82 -23.29 -13.56
CA ARG A 47 -7.50 -24.62 -14.07
C ARG A 47 -6.16 -24.69 -14.78
N ILE A 48 -5.50 -25.83 -14.65
CA ILE A 48 -4.32 -26.22 -15.41
C ILE A 48 -4.67 -27.48 -16.18
N THR A 49 -4.44 -27.48 -17.49
CA THR A 49 -4.67 -28.64 -18.35
C THR A 49 -3.44 -28.94 -19.19
N THR A 50 -3.17 -30.24 -19.40
CA THR A 50 -2.15 -30.70 -20.34
C THR A 50 -2.72 -30.72 -21.75
N GLY A 51 -1.90 -30.40 -22.74
CA GLY A 51 -2.27 -30.34 -24.14
C GLY A 51 -1.59 -31.41 -24.99
N PRO A 52 -1.84 -31.39 -26.31
CA PRO A 52 -1.25 -32.36 -27.23
C PRO A 52 0.27 -32.32 -27.34
N GLY A 53 0.89 -31.23 -26.93
CA GLY A 53 2.37 -31.09 -26.88
C GLY A 53 2.99 -31.55 -25.57
N TRP A 54 2.19 -32.06 -24.62
CA TRP A 54 2.67 -32.60 -23.36
C TRP A 54 3.31 -33.97 -23.56
N ASP A 55 4.53 -34.15 -23.05
CA ASP A 55 5.20 -35.44 -23.01
C ASP A 55 5.52 -35.87 -21.55
N GLU A 56 5.76 -37.18 -21.37
CA GLU A 56 6.01 -37.77 -20.04
C GLU A 56 7.30 -37.26 -19.43
N ARG A 57 8.31 -37.00 -20.23
CA ARG A 57 9.59 -36.44 -19.81
C ARG A 57 9.44 -35.01 -19.29
N ASP A 58 8.59 -34.20 -19.93
CA ASP A 58 8.28 -32.85 -19.47
C ASP A 58 7.53 -32.89 -18.14
N ALA A 59 6.63 -33.90 -17.97
CA ALA A 59 5.94 -34.12 -16.71
C ALA A 59 6.88 -34.41 -15.55
N GLU A 60 7.86 -35.29 -15.75
CA GLU A 60 8.86 -35.63 -14.74
C GLU A 60 9.73 -34.42 -14.38
N LEU A 61 10.25 -33.71 -15.38
CA LEU A 61 11.08 -32.53 -15.19
C LEU A 61 10.35 -31.41 -14.48
N LEU A 62 9.12 -31.08 -14.91
CA LEU A 62 8.30 -30.05 -14.29
C LEU A 62 7.93 -30.41 -12.85
N THR A 63 7.56 -31.70 -12.61
CA THR A 63 7.24 -32.18 -11.26
C THR A 63 8.45 -32.09 -10.32
N ALA A 64 9.63 -32.50 -10.80
CA ALA A 64 10.88 -32.35 -10.05
C ALA A 64 11.16 -30.89 -9.72
N ARG A 65 10.97 -30.00 -10.70
CA ARG A 65 11.18 -28.55 -10.53
C ARG A 65 10.19 -27.92 -9.55
N ILE A 66 8.91 -28.25 -9.65
CA ILE A 66 7.87 -27.82 -8.68
C ILE A 66 8.26 -28.27 -7.27
N ARG A 67 8.69 -29.51 -7.11
CA ARG A 67 9.10 -30.05 -5.81
C ARG A 67 10.26 -29.26 -5.22
N THR A 68 11.33 -29.05 -5.98
CA THR A 68 12.53 -28.33 -5.53
C THR A 68 12.28 -26.83 -5.34
N GLU A 69 11.53 -26.20 -6.23
CA GLU A 69 11.38 -24.74 -6.23
C GLU A 69 10.22 -24.22 -5.36
N LEU A 70 9.17 -25.04 -5.11
CA LEU A 70 7.99 -24.60 -4.37
C LEU A 70 7.67 -25.40 -3.10
N LEU A 71 8.06 -26.68 -3.03
CA LEU A 71 7.68 -27.55 -1.91
C LEU A 71 8.80 -27.72 -0.88
N GLU A 72 10.05 -27.39 -1.22
CA GLU A 72 11.11 -27.28 -0.23
C GLU A 72 10.87 -26.11 0.71
N PRO A 73 11.24 -26.20 1.99
CA PRO A 73 11.09 -25.10 2.93
C PRO A 73 11.79 -23.84 2.39
N PRO A 74 11.11 -22.68 2.38
CA PRO A 74 11.71 -21.43 1.87
C PRO A 74 12.88 -21.00 2.76
N GLU A 75 13.93 -20.49 2.15
CA GLU A 75 15.00 -19.81 2.88
C GLU A 75 14.53 -18.42 3.29
N ILE A 76 14.66 -18.09 4.57
CA ILE A 76 14.37 -16.74 5.05
C ILE A 76 15.54 -15.84 4.68
N SER A 77 15.25 -14.74 4.01
CA SER A 77 16.23 -13.70 3.68
C SER A 77 15.66 -12.31 3.93
N ILE A 78 16.52 -11.31 3.86
CA ILE A 78 16.17 -9.89 4.05
C ILE A 78 16.30 -9.18 2.72
N ALA A 79 15.18 -8.69 2.22
CA ALA A 79 15.16 -7.81 1.05
C ALA A 79 15.40 -6.36 1.46
N ARG A 80 16.13 -5.62 0.62
CA ARG A 80 16.42 -4.18 0.79
C ARG A 80 15.87 -3.40 -0.38
N ARG A 81 15.16 -2.31 -0.08
CA ARG A 81 14.64 -1.39 -1.11
C ARG A 81 14.82 0.05 -0.65
N ILE A 82 15.06 0.92 -1.61
CA ILE A 82 15.15 2.36 -1.36
C ILE A 82 13.77 2.97 -1.51
N LEU A 83 13.36 3.71 -0.49
CA LEU A 83 12.16 4.54 -0.47
C LEU A 83 12.56 6.01 -0.27
N PHE A 84 11.62 6.91 -0.50
CA PHE A 84 11.79 8.34 -0.28
C PHE A 84 10.70 8.84 0.65
N ALA A 85 11.11 9.45 1.75
CA ALA A 85 10.20 10.04 2.74
C ALA A 85 9.98 11.53 2.47
N GLY A 86 8.91 12.08 3.01
CA GLY A 86 8.63 13.51 2.98
C GLY A 86 9.55 14.34 3.90
N TYR A 87 10.34 13.68 4.77
CA TYR A 87 11.23 14.29 5.75
C TYR A 87 12.59 13.58 5.78
N PRO A 88 13.68 14.30 6.18
CA PRO A 88 15.00 13.68 6.38
C PRO A 88 14.94 12.52 7.35
N VAL A 89 15.64 11.43 7.02
CA VAL A 89 15.74 10.23 7.84
C VAL A 89 17.13 10.21 8.48
N ASN A 90 17.21 10.58 9.76
CA ASN A 90 18.48 10.76 10.47
C ASN A 90 18.77 9.64 11.47
N GLY A 91 18.03 8.56 11.44
CA GLY A 91 18.20 7.46 12.39
C GLY A 91 17.55 6.17 11.89
N TYR A 92 17.51 5.16 12.74
CA TYR A 92 16.92 3.86 12.45
C TYR A 92 15.66 3.60 13.26
N PHE A 93 14.80 2.71 12.74
CA PHE A 93 13.66 2.14 13.45
C PHE A 93 13.59 0.63 13.18
N GLU A 94 13.34 -0.15 14.22
CA GLU A 94 13.24 -1.60 14.14
C GLU A 94 11.85 -2.10 14.55
N ALA A 95 11.26 -2.93 13.69
CA ALA A 95 10.10 -3.76 13.97
C ALA A 95 10.43 -5.22 13.65
N ILE A 96 11.57 -5.71 14.17
CA ILE A 96 12.07 -7.06 13.92
C ILE A 96 11.10 -8.11 14.50
N PRO A 97 10.85 -9.24 13.81
CA PRO A 97 11.57 -9.70 12.60
C PRO A 97 11.00 -9.16 11.27
N PHE A 98 10.08 -8.23 11.27
CA PHE A 98 9.29 -7.88 10.09
C PHE A 98 10.00 -6.92 9.15
N PHE A 99 10.43 -5.78 9.66
CA PHE A 99 11.16 -4.78 8.89
C PHE A 99 12.00 -3.87 9.79
N GLN A 100 12.94 -3.17 9.14
CA GLN A 100 13.59 -1.99 9.73
C GLN A 100 13.73 -0.86 8.70
N ILE A 101 13.79 0.36 9.21
CA ILE A 101 14.03 1.58 8.45
C ILE A 101 15.43 2.07 8.81
N LEU A 102 16.25 2.35 7.79
CA LEU A 102 17.62 2.83 7.96
C LEU A 102 17.84 4.12 7.16
N PRO A 103 18.71 5.02 7.62
CA PRO A 103 19.18 6.12 6.80
C PRO A 103 20.07 5.57 5.67
N VAL A 104 20.08 6.24 4.53
CA VAL A 104 21.05 5.97 3.49
C VAL A 104 22.45 6.44 3.96
N PRO A 105 23.54 5.69 3.71
CA PRO A 105 24.89 6.11 4.05
C PRO A 105 25.22 7.50 3.52
N LEU A 106 25.96 8.28 4.29
CA LEU A 106 26.30 9.68 3.95
C LEU A 106 27.11 9.78 2.66
N GLU A 107 27.91 8.76 2.35
CA GLU A 107 28.72 8.64 1.14
C GLU A 107 27.95 8.20 -0.09
N ALA A 108 26.67 7.81 0.06
CA ALA A 108 25.84 7.42 -1.08
C ALA A 108 25.70 8.60 -2.06
N PRO A 109 25.88 8.35 -3.38
CA PRO A 109 25.77 9.41 -4.37
C PRO A 109 24.35 10.02 -4.34
N LYS A 110 24.31 11.33 -4.25
CA LYS A 110 23.05 12.08 -4.30
C LYS A 110 22.64 12.28 -5.76
N PRO A 111 21.32 12.29 -6.08
CA PRO A 111 20.87 12.68 -7.39
C PRO A 111 21.37 14.10 -7.70
N PRO A 112 21.72 14.39 -8.97
CA PRO A 112 22.33 15.68 -9.35
C PRO A 112 21.47 16.91 -9.08
N ILE A 113 20.14 16.73 -8.91
CA ILE A 113 19.23 17.87 -8.62
C ILE A 113 18.23 17.44 -7.54
N THR A 114 18.67 17.42 -6.28
CA THR A 114 17.79 17.08 -5.14
C THR A 114 16.76 18.16 -4.82
N ALA A 115 17.02 19.44 -5.14
CA ALA A 115 16.15 20.56 -4.79
C ALA A 115 14.84 20.61 -5.60
N LEU A 116 14.78 19.98 -6.77
CA LEU A 116 13.61 19.95 -7.64
C LEU A 116 12.86 18.62 -7.62
N THR A 117 13.36 17.63 -6.88
CA THR A 117 12.76 16.31 -6.81
C THR A 117 11.92 16.15 -5.55
N THR A 118 10.76 15.52 -5.69
CA THR A 118 9.94 15.09 -4.54
C THR A 118 10.59 13.94 -3.75
N ASN A 119 11.78 13.51 -4.17
CA ASN A 119 12.52 12.35 -3.68
C ASN A 119 13.81 12.81 -2.97
N SER A 120 13.72 13.82 -2.12
CA SER A 120 14.89 14.44 -1.47
C SER A 120 15.40 13.67 -0.25
N HIS A 121 14.60 12.79 0.33
CA HIS A 121 14.92 12.13 1.60
C HIS A 121 14.89 10.60 1.48
N PRO A 122 15.95 9.99 0.93
CA PRO A 122 16.01 8.54 0.77
C PRO A 122 16.14 7.83 2.11
N LEU A 123 15.55 6.63 2.17
CA LEU A 123 15.72 5.67 3.26
C LEU A 123 15.86 4.27 2.70
N ILE A 124 16.44 3.37 3.46
CA ILE A 124 16.48 1.95 3.17
C ILE A 124 15.40 1.28 4.01
N LEU A 125 14.50 0.57 3.35
CA LEU A 125 13.57 -0.36 3.97
C LEU A 125 14.14 -1.77 3.83
N GLU A 126 14.46 -2.42 4.94
CA GLU A 126 14.79 -3.84 5.01
C GLU A 126 13.60 -4.61 5.55
N PHE A 127 13.29 -5.75 4.95
CA PHE A 127 12.16 -6.58 5.39
C PHE A 127 12.41 -8.05 5.11
N GLN A 128 11.86 -8.89 5.98
CA GLN A 128 11.95 -10.34 5.88
C GLN A 128 11.10 -10.84 4.70
N ILE A 129 11.65 -11.78 3.96
CA ILE A 129 11.00 -12.49 2.86
C ILE A 129 11.25 -13.99 2.94
N GLU A 130 10.32 -14.74 2.39
CA GLU A 130 10.51 -16.16 2.09
C GLU A 130 11.05 -16.28 0.67
N ASN A 131 12.29 -16.71 0.54
CA ASN A 131 12.94 -16.90 -0.74
C ASN A 131 12.71 -18.34 -1.22
N LEU A 132 12.03 -18.49 -2.35
CA LEU A 132 11.78 -19.77 -2.97
C LEU A 132 12.96 -20.15 -3.88
N GLY A 133 13.11 -21.44 -4.21
CA GLY A 133 14.05 -21.89 -5.23
C GLY A 133 13.81 -21.31 -6.61
N ASN A 134 12.57 -20.82 -6.88
CA ASN A 134 12.22 -20.14 -8.11
C ASN A 134 12.48 -18.63 -8.02
N ARG A 135 13.32 -18.10 -8.93
CA ARG A 135 13.72 -16.68 -8.95
C ARG A 135 12.56 -15.75 -9.26
N SER A 136 11.71 -16.09 -10.23
CA SER A 136 10.57 -15.24 -10.64
C SER A 136 9.54 -15.13 -9.52
N ALA A 137 9.21 -16.25 -8.87
CA ALA A 137 8.33 -16.28 -7.71
C ALA A 137 8.91 -15.46 -6.54
N SER A 138 10.23 -15.57 -6.28
CA SER A 138 10.91 -14.78 -5.25
C SER A 138 10.84 -13.28 -5.55
N ILE A 139 11.13 -12.85 -6.78
CA ILE A 139 11.02 -11.43 -7.20
C ILE A 139 9.59 -10.92 -7.03
N ARG A 140 8.59 -11.71 -7.41
CA ARG A 140 7.18 -11.34 -7.25
C ARG A 140 6.80 -11.19 -5.78
N ARG A 141 7.20 -12.12 -4.91
CA ARG A 141 6.98 -12.05 -3.47
C ARG A 141 7.64 -10.83 -2.85
N ILE A 142 8.90 -10.53 -3.21
CA ILE A 142 9.60 -9.33 -2.79
C ILE A 142 8.81 -8.07 -3.20
N SER A 143 8.40 -8.00 -4.45
CA SER A 143 7.67 -6.85 -4.98
C SER A 143 6.34 -6.65 -4.28
N ARG A 144 5.61 -7.74 -4.01
CA ARG A 144 4.35 -7.72 -3.27
C ARG A 144 4.56 -7.26 -1.82
N SER A 145 5.50 -7.85 -1.10
CA SER A 145 5.80 -7.45 0.28
C SER A 145 6.26 -6.00 0.37
N PHE A 146 7.08 -5.55 -0.56
CA PHE A 146 7.52 -4.17 -0.66
C PHE A 146 6.35 -3.20 -0.89
N PHE A 147 5.45 -3.52 -1.82
CA PHE A 147 4.24 -2.75 -2.05
C PHE A 147 3.35 -2.69 -0.80
N GLU A 148 3.07 -3.83 -0.20
CA GLU A 148 2.25 -3.94 1.01
C GLU A 148 2.83 -3.11 2.17
N LEU A 149 4.15 -3.20 2.41
CA LEU A 149 4.82 -2.42 3.45
C LEU A 149 4.84 -0.92 3.13
N THR A 150 5.04 -0.54 1.86
CA THR A 150 4.97 0.87 1.45
C THR A 150 3.57 1.45 1.71
N VAL A 151 2.52 0.70 1.37
CA VAL A 151 1.13 1.10 1.62
C VAL A 151 0.85 1.15 3.12
N PHE A 152 1.31 0.16 3.89
CA PHE A 152 1.21 0.15 5.36
C PHE A 152 1.89 1.38 5.98
N LEU A 153 3.14 1.67 5.61
CA LEU A 153 3.88 2.83 6.14
C LEU A 153 3.15 4.15 5.81
N ASN A 154 2.62 4.30 4.60
CA ASN A 154 1.82 5.48 4.23
C ASN A 154 0.51 5.58 5.05
N ALA A 155 -0.06 4.44 5.46
CA ALA A 155 -1.25 4.44 6.30
C ALA A 155 -0.96 4.83 7.75
N VAL A 156 0.20 4.48 8.30
CA VAL A 156 0.51 4.67 9.73
C VAL A 156 1.44 5.86 10.00
N LEU A 157 2.27 6.29 9.04
CA LEU A 157 3.15 7.45 9.20
C LEU A 157 2.45 8.75 8.77
N GLU A 158 2.71 9.83 9.49
CA GLU A 158 2.27 11.19 9.10
C GLU A 158 3.16 11.83 8.01
N CYS A 159 3.90 11.03 7.28
CA CYS A 159 4.64 11.46 6.11
C CYS A 159 4.34 10.54 4.91
N THR A 160 4.52 11.07 3.72
CA THR A 160 4.42 10.25 2.51
C THR A 160 5.73 9.51 2.31
N VAL A 161 5.62 8.19 2.07
CA VAL A 161 6.74 7.32 1.67
C VAL A 161 6.47 6.82 0.26
N ARG A 162 7.44 6.98 -0.64
CA ARG A 162 7.29 6.65 -2.07
C ARG A 162 8.42 5.76 -2.56
N SER A 163 8.09 4.86 -3.50
CA SER A 163 9.11 4.16 -4.31
C SER A 163 9.19 4.79 -5.70
N ILE A 164 10.35 4.69 -6.33
CA ILE A 164 10.52 5.15 -7.73
C ILE A 164 9.63 4.34 -8.67
N ALA A 165 9.52 3.03 -8.45
CA ALA A 165 8.71 2.14 -9.28
C ALA A 165 7.21 2.46 -9.21
N SER A 166 6.71 2.98 -8.08
CA SER A 166 5.29 3.32 -7.91
C SER A 166 4.93 4.70 -8.46
N SER A 167 5.92 5.57 -8.71
CA SER A 167 5.65 6.94 -9.15
C SER A 167 5.48 7.09 -10.65
N GLY A 168 5.83 6.07 -11.46
CA GLY A 168 5.81 6.20 -12.92
C GLY A 168 6.66 7.35 -13.48
N ASN A 169 7.36 8.04 -12.60
CA ASN A 169 8.02 9.31 -12.87
C ASN A 169 9.47 9.07 -13.32
N ILE A 170 9.65 8.68 -14.55
CA ILE A 170 10.88 9.03 -15.28
C ILE A 170 10.76 10.53 -15.53
N ARG A 171 11.35 11.35 -14.68
CA ARG A 171 11.39 12.79 -14.89
C ARG A 171 12.57 13.16 -15.77
N TRP A 172 12.31 13.90 -16.81
CA TRP A 172 13.33 14.59 -17.53
C TRP A 172 13.87 15.73 -16.64
N VAL A 173 15.12 15.62 -16.28
CA VAL A 173 15.81 16.70 -15.58
C VAL A 173 16.67 17.41 -16.63
N ALA A 174 16.41 18.68 -16.85
CA ALA A 174 17.25 19.54 -17.66
C ALA A 174 18.10 20.40 -16.72
N PRO A 175 19.34 19.97 -16.37
CA PRO A 175 20.24 20.84 -15.63
C PRO A 175 20.57 22.05 -16.49
N LEU A 176 20.53 23.24 -15.91
CA LEU A 176 21.11 24.43 -16.53
C LEU A 176 22.62 24.21 -16.64
N GLY A 177 23.19 24.51 -17.80
CA GLY A 177 24.64 24.51 -17.97
C GLY A 177 25.31 25.50 -17.01
N GLU A 178 26.62 25.41 -16.85
CA GLU A 178 27.39 26.34 -16.01
C GLU A 178 27.23 27.82 -16.46
N ASP A 179 26.87 28.04 -17.72
CA ASP A 179 26.55 29.34 -18.29
C ASP A 179 25.14 29.85 -17.94
N GLY A 180 24.32 29.05 -17.25
CA GLY A 180 22.93 29.33 -16.91
C GLY A 180 21.97 29.38 -18.10
N MET A 181 22.44 29.12 -19.31
CA MET A 181 21.68 29.24 -20.56
C MET A 181 21.56 27.94 -21.33
N SER A 182 22.55 27.04 -21.25
CA SER A 182 22.50 25.76 -21.95
C SER A 182 21.77 24.73 -21.11
N THR A 183 20.78 24.08 -21.71
CA THR A 183 20.09 22.94 -21.09
C THR A 183 20.56 21.66 -21.74
N THR A 184 21.22 20.79 -20.97
CA THR A 184 21.45 19.42 -21.37
C THR A 184 20.37 18.53 -20.76
N CYS A 185 19.51 17.98 -21.59
CA CYS A 185 18.54 16.97 -21.15
C CYS A 185 19.27 15.64 -20.94
N THR A 186 19.49 15.26 -19.71
CA THR A 186 19.92 13.90 -19.37
C THR A 186 18.72 13.11 -18.84
N LEU A 187 18.52 11.92 -19.36
CA LEU A 187 17.60 10.96 -18.78
C LEU A 187 18.18 10.49 -17.44
N GLY A 188 17.83 11.19 -16.37
CA GLY A 188 18.22 10.82 -15.02
C GLY A 188 17.25 9.79 -14.48
N LEU A 189 17.71 8.54 -14.33
CA LEU A 189 17.09 7.64 -13.39
C LEU A 189 17.36 8.22 -11.99
N GLU A 190 16.33 8.65 -11.29
CA GLU A 190 16.41 9.06 -9.89
C GLU A 190 16.66 7.85 -8.98
N SER A 191 17.66 7.02 -9.29
CA SER A 191 18.00 5.87 -8.48
C SER A 191 19.22 6.20 -7.64
N TYR A 192 19.03 6.16 -6.31
CA TYR A 192 20.15 6.06 -5.38
C TYR A 192 20.73 4.65 -5.50
N GLN A 193 21.71 4.48 -6.37
CA GLN A 193 22.51 3.26 -6.41
C GLN A 193 23.90 3.59 -5.86
N PHE A 194 24.31 2.89 -4.83
CA PHE A 194 25.66 2.96 -4.30
C PHE A 194 26.32 1.59 -4.31
N ASN A 195 27.62 1.54 -4.52
CA ASN A 195 28.37 0.31 -4.79
C ASN A 195 28.27 -0.76 -3.68
N SER A 196 28.00 -0.36 -2.45
CA SER A 196 27.82 -1.26 -1.31
C SER A 196 26.36 -1.74 -1.12
N PHE A 197 25.42 -1.27 -1.94
CA PHE A 197 24.01 -1.65 -1.80
C PHE A 197 23.78 -3.07 -2.32
N LYS A 198 23.40 -3.96 -1.40
CA LYS A 198 22.92 -5.29 -1.73
C LYS A 198 21.42 -5.32 -1.58
N SER A 199 20.71 -5.74 -2.63
CA SER A 199 19.23 -5.83 -2.64
C SER A 199 18.67 -6.91 -1.73
N GLU A 200 19.50 -7.88 -1.35
CA GLU A 200 19.14 -9.02 -0.49
C GLU A 200 20.32 -9.44 0.39
N ASP A 201 20.04 -9.93 1.60
CA ASP A 201 21.02 -10.44 2.54
C ASP A 201 20.38 -11.54 3.45
N LYS A 202 21.20 -12.24 4.23
CA LYS A 202 20.71 -13.24 5.22
C LYS A 202 20.26 -12.61 6.52
N HIS A 203 20.74 -11.43 6.84
CA HIS A 203 20.49 -10.76 8.12
C HIS A 203 20.16 -9.28 7.90
N PHE A 204 19.39 -8.73 8.84
CA PHE A 204 19.21 -7.29 8.94
C PHE A 204 20.54 -6.59 9.15
N SER A 205 20.69 -5.39 8.61
CA SER A 205 21.87 -4.55 8.83
C SER A 205 22.00 -4.18 10.31
N PRO A 206 23.23 -4.17 10.86
CA PRO A 206 23.44 -3.77 12.23
C PRO A 206 23.15 -2.27 12.43
N THR A 207 22.53 -1.93 13.56
CA THR A 207 22.12 -0.56 13.94
C THR A 207 22.96 0.05 15.04
N ALA A 208 23.96 -0.68 15.57
CA ALA A 208 24.73 -0.30 16.78
C ALA A 208 25.40 1.09 16.71
N ASN A 209 25.70 1.59 15.50
CA ASN A 209 26.33 2.89 15.29
C ASN A 209 25.35 3.99 14.82
N LEU A 210 24.06 3.70 14.82
CA LEU A 210 23.01 4.63 14.38
C LEU A 210 22.22 5.13 15.58
N ALA A 211 21.79 6.40 15.52
CA ALA A 211 20.81 6.90 16.49
C ALA A 211 19.40 6.38 16.13
N PRO A 212 18.53 6.10 17.10
CA PRO A 212 17.16 5.76 16.82
C PRO A 212 16.39 6.96 16.23
N ILE A 213 15.40 6.71 15.35
CA ILE A 213 14.44 7.71 14.94
C ILE A 213 13.63 8.15 16.17
N GLN A 214 13.30 9.44 16.23
CA GLN A 214 12.50 9.98 17.31
C GLN A 214 11.13 9.28 17.37
N ILE A 215 10.85 8.67 18.53
CA ILE A 215 9.55 8.08 18.83
C ILE A 215 8.67 9.13 19.50
N VAL A 216 7.41 9.23 19.06
CA VAL A 216 6.42 10.19 19.57
C VAL A 216 5.21 9.42 20.10
N GLU A 217 4.68 9.87 21.24
CA GLU A 217 3.47 9.31 21.84
C GLU A 217 2.29 9.34 20.82
N GLU A 218 1.47 8.28 20.79
CA GLU A 218 0.45 8.04 19.78
C GLU A 218 -0.51 9.21 19.59
N ASN A 219 -1.08 9.74 20.68
CA ASN A 219 -2.04 10.84 20.61
C ASN A 219 -1.39 12.15 20.15
N GLN A 220 -0.12 12.35 20.54
CA GLN A 220 0.64 13.49 20.08
C GLN A 220 1.01 13.37 18.60
N TYR A 221 1.35 12.18 18.15
CA TYR A 221 1.74 11.91 16.77
C TYR A 221 0.59 12.16 15.80
N TYR A 222 -0.58 11.61 16.08
CA TYR A 222 -1.78 11.74 15.22
C TYR A 222 -2.64 12.97 15.51
N GLY A 223 -2.35 13.73 16.57
CA GLY A 223 -3.15 14.87 17.01
C GLY A 223 -2.62 16.24 16.61
N ARG A 224 -1.42 16.33 16.06
CA ARG A 224 -0.79 17.61 15.72
C ARG A 224 -0.54 17.74 14.22
N PRO A 225 -0.68 18.97 13.64
CA PRO A 225 -0.13 19.26 12.33
C PRO A 225 1.38 19.02 12.34
N LEU A 226 1.89 18.31 11.34
CA LEU A 226 3.34 18.14 11.19
C LEU A 226 4.02 19.50 10.99
N GLU A 227 5.01 19.79 11.79
CA GLU A 227 5.82 20.99 11.62
C GLU A 227 6.81 20.79 10.45
N LEU A 228 6.80 21.70 9.50
CA LEU A 228 7.73 21.72 8.37
C LEU A 228 9.19 21.77 8.87
N GLY A 229 10.07 20.97 8.26
CA GLY A 229 11.52 21.01 8.52
C GLY A 229 12.03 20.06 9.58
N ARG A 230 11.20 19.20 10.16
CA ARG A 230 11.63 18.14 11.11
C ARG A 230 12.15 16.90 10.37
N SER A 231 12.95 16.11 11.06
CA SER A 231 13.29 14.75 10.64
C SER A 231 12.09 13.81 10.76
N LEU A 232 12.17 12.66 10.08
CA LEU A 232 11.18 11.60 10.22
C LEU A 232 11.01 11.23 11.68
N GLN A 233 9.76 11.19 12.13
CA GLN A 233 9.33 10.70 13.44
C GLN A 233 8.43 9.49 13.23
N VAL A 234 8.35 8.63 14.21
CA VAL A 234 7.48 7.46 14.21
C VAL A 234 6.61 7.42 15.46
N PRO A 235 5.36 6.92 15.38
CA PRO A 235 4.53 6.75 16.55
C PRO A 235 5.06 5.59 17.41
N GLU A 236 4.93 5.70 18.74
CA GLU A 236 5.38 4.66 19.68
C GLU A 236 4.77 3.29 19.44
N ASN A 237 3.57 3.25 18.87
CA ASN A 237 2.86 2.01 18.55
C ASN A 237 3.20 1.40 17.18
N LEU A 238 4.17 1.95 16.41
CA LEU A 238 4.47 1.49 15.05
C LEU A 238 4.82 0.00 14.99
N ALA A 239 5.68 -0.48 15.89
CA ALA A 239 6.04 -1.90 15.93
C ALA A 239 4.83 -2.80 16.23
N ARG A 240 3.94 -2.37 17.13
CA ARG A 240 2.69 -3.07 17.45
C ARG A 240 1.72 -3.07 16.28
N LEU A 241 1.58 -1.96 15.56
CA LEU A 241 0.77 -1.87 14.35
C LEU A 241 1.30 -2.80 13.25
N ALA A 242 2.62 -2.87 13.07
CA ALA A 242 3.25 -3.77 12.12
C ALA A 242 2.96 -5.24 12.47
N HIS A 243 3.12 -5.62 13.74
CA HIS A 243 2.77 -6.96 14.20
C HIS A 243 1.30 -7.28 13.94
N THR A 244 0.39 -6.37 14.32
CA THR A 244 -1.05 -6.56 14.09
C THR A 244 -1.34 -6.75 12.59
N TYR A 245 -0.79 -5.89 11.72
CA TYR A 245 -0.98 -6.00 10.28
C TYR A 245 -0.54 -7.36 9.72
N LEU A 246 0.61 -7.86 10.16
CA LEU A 246 1.16 -9.13 9.66
C LEU A 246 0.40 -10.36 10.18
N THR A 247 -0.28 -10.23 11.30
CA THR A 247 -1.10 -11.30 11.91
C THR A 247 -2.57 -11.26 11.47
N LEU A 248 -3.00 -10.27 10.69
CA LEU A 248 -4.35 -10.23 10.12
C LEU A 248 -4.62 -11.46 9.25
N ASN A 249 -5.84 -11.97 9.31
CA ASN A 249 -6.28 -12.96 8.33
C ASN A 249 -6.37 -12.35 6.92
N ALA A 250 -6.43 -13.19 5.89
CA ALA A 250 -6.40 -12.75 4.49
C ALA A 250 -7.51 -11.75 4.13
N ALA A 251 -8.72 -11.90 4.67
CA ALA A 251 -9.84 -11.01 4.40
C ALA A 251 -9.64 -9.64 5.06
N GLU A 252 -9.21 -9.61 6.31
CA GLU A 252 -8.89 -8.40 7.05
C GLU A 252 -7.69 -7.67 6.44
N LYS A 253 -6.64 -8.42 6.09
CA LYS A 253 -5.46 -7.86 5.42
C LYS A 253 -5.83 -7.20 4.10
N LYS A 254 -6.66 -7.86 3.27
CA LYS A 254 -7.17 -7.29 2.02
C LYS A 254 -7.96 -5.99 2.26
N ARG A 255 -8.85 -5.97 3.26
CA ARG A 255 -9.63 -4.76 3.62
C ARG A 255 -8.71 -3.62 4.04
N PHE A 256 -7.75 -3.90 4.93
CA PHE A 256 -6.77 -2.91 5.35
C PHE A 256 -5.97 -2.35 4.18
N LEU A 257 -5.43 -3.23 3.31
CA LEU A 257 -4.64 -2.80 2.16
C LEU A 257 -5.44 -1.92 1.19
N ILE A 258 -6.71 -2.24 0.95
CA ILE A 258 -7.59 -1.40 0.12
C ILE A 258 -7.76 -0.02 0.77
N ALA A 259 -8.06 0.03 2.06
CA ALA A 259 -8.23 1.29 2.80
C ALA A 259 -6.94 2.12 2.80
N ALA A 260 -5.81 1.49 3.11
CA ALA A 260 -4.50 2.13 3.13
C ALA A 260 -4.07 2.62 1.74
N PHE A 261 -4.37 1.88 0.68
CA PHE A 261 -4.13 2.30 -0.70
C PHE A 261 -4.93 3.56 -1.05
N TRP A 262 -6.23 3.60 -0.76
CA TRP A 262 -7.06 4.77 -1.01
C TRP A 262 -6.60 5.98 -0.18
N LEU A 263 -6.18 5.77 1.07
CA LEU A 263 -5.61 6.83 1.90
C LEU A 263 -4.31 7.39 1.29
N HIS A 264 -3.43 6.52 0.78
CA HIS A 264 -2.24 6.94 0.06
C HIS A 264 -2.61 7.75 -1.20
N GLN A 265 -3.55 7.28 -2.00
CA GLN A 265 -4.06 8.03 -3.17
C GLN A 265 -4.66 9.39 -2.77
N ALA A 266 -5.31 9.49 -1.61
CA ALA A 266 -5.82 10.75 -1.11
C ALA A 266 -4.70 11.76 -0.80
N THR A 267 -3.55 11.29 -0.28
CA THR A 267 -2.42 12.17 0.06
C THR A 267 -1.61 12.62 -1.15
N THR A 268 -1.67 11.87 -2.25
CA THR A 268 -0.91 12.14 -3.49
C THR A 268 -1.77 12.71 -4.62
N ALA A 269 -3.07 12.87 -4.40
CA ALA A 269 -4.01 13.37 -5.39
C ALA A 269 -3.70 14.83 -5.80
N GLU A 270 -3.74 15.09 -7.09
CA GLU A 270 -3.54 16.44 -7.65
C GLU A 270 -4.73 17.37 -7.42
N SER A 271 -5.94 16.83 -7.30
CA SER A 271 -7.16 17.60 -7.08
C SER A 271 -7.78 17.37 -5.71
N ASN A 272 -8.38 18.41 -5.14
CA ASN A 272 -9.12 18.33 -3.88
C ASN A 272 -10.31 17.38 -3.97
N SER A 273 -11.02 17.31 -5.10
CA SER A 273 -12.13 16.38 -5.31
C SER A 273 -11.67 14.92 -5.26
N THR A 274 -10.55 14.61 -5.93
CA THR A 274 -9.96 13.26 -5.91
C THR A 274 -9.43 12.92 -4.52
N SER A 275 -8.75 13.86 -3.85
CA SER A 275 -8.27 13.68 -2.47
C SER A 275 -9.40 13.37 -1.51
N PHE A 276 -10.50 14.13 -1.61
CA PHE A 276 -11.70 13.91 -0.79
C PHE A 276 -12.32 12.53 -1.05
N LEU A 277 -12.57 12.18 -2.33
CA LEU A 277 -13.17 10.90 -2.71
C LEU A 277 -12.34 9.72 -2.20
N ASN A 278 -11.02 9.77 -2.42
CA ASN A 278 -10.13 8.71 -2.00
C ASN A 278 -10.09 8.57 -0.46
N SER A 279 -10.20 9.69 0.28
CA SER A 279 -10.32 9.66 1.73
C SER A 279 -11.59 8.92 2.19
N ILE A 280 -12.72 9.18 1.54
CA ILE A 280 -13.98 8.50 1.90
C ILE A 280 -13.94 7.03 1.46
N PHE A 281 -13.37 6.69 0.29
CA PHE A 281 -13.19 5.30 -0.13
C PHE A 281 -12.29 4.51 0.84
N ALA A 282 -11.28 5.16 1.44
CA ALA A 282 -10.47 4.53 2.48
C ALA A 282 -11.33 4.14 3.70
N ILE A 283 -12.26 4.97 4.11
CA ILE A 283 -13.19 4.66 5.21
C ILE A 283 -14.18 3.58 4.78
N ASP A 284 -14.82 3.73 3.60
CA ASP A 284 -15.81 2.79 3.08
C ASP A 284 -15.26 1.36 2.97
N ALA A 285 -13.97 1.20 2.61
CA ALA A 285 -13.32 -0.10 2.54
C ALA A 285 -13.28 -0.84 3.88
N LEU A 286 -13.35 -0.12 5.00
CA LEU A 286 -13.35 -0.69 6.35
C LEU A 286 -14.75 -0.87 6.95
N VAL A 287 -15.77 -0.25 6.37
CA VAL A 287 -17.15 -0.43 6.82
C VAL A 287 -17.57 -1.89 6.62
N PRO A 288 -18.08 -2.60 7.64
CA PRO A 288 -18.52 -3.97 7.49
C PRO A 288 -19.64 -4.10 6.43
N ASN A 289 -19.47 -5.06 5.52
CA ASN A 289 -20.55 -5.46 4.61
C ASN A 289 -21.57 -6.30 5.38
N GLU A 290 -22.38 -5.66 6.22
CA GLU A 290 -23.52 -6.34 6.80
C GLU A 290 -24.54 -6.58 5.69
N THR A 291 -24.83 -7.83 5.39
CA THR A 291 -25.99 -8.21 4.57
C THR A 291 -27.23 -7.66 5.24
N GLY A 292 -27.97 -6.82 4.53
CA GLY A 292 -29.20 -6.24 5.05
C GLY A 292 -30.09 -7.32 5.66
N GLY A 293 -30.78 -7.00 6.75
CA GLY A 293 -31.74 -7.90 7.38
C GLY A 293 -32.78 -8.42 6.36
N PRO A 294 -33.55 -9.44 6.71
CA PRO A 294 -34.57 -9.99 5.83
C PRO A 294 -35.48 -8.88 5.31
N PRO A 295 -35.92 -8.94 4.05
CA PRO A 295 -36.80 -7.91 3.51
C PRO A 295 -38.08 -7.78 4.34
N CYS A 296 -38.57 -6.56 4.46
CA CYS A 296 -39.84 -6.27 5.17
C CYS A 296 -40.95 -7.13 4.58
N THR A 297 -41.65 -7.87 5.41
CA THR A 297 -42.75 -8.76 4.99
C THR A 297 -43.92 -8.04 4.32
N GLN A 298 -44.09 -6.71 4.58
CA GLN A 298 -45.16 -5.91 4.00
C GLN A 298 -44.77 -5.19 2.70
N CYS A 299 -43.54 -4.63 2.62
CA CYS A 299 -43.14 -3.81 1.47
C CYS A 299 -41.93 -4.36 0.68
N GLN A 300 -41.42 -5.51 1.07
CA GLN A 300 -40.25 -6.20 0.48
C GLN A 300 -38.98 -5.35 0.38
N ARG A 301 -38.94 -4.20 1.05
CA ARG A 301 -37.71 -3.38 1.10
C ARG A 301 -36.69 -4.00 2.07
N PRO A 302 -35.40 -3.95 1.75
CA PRO A 302 -34.37 -4.40 2.68
C PRO A 302 -34.51 -3.67 4.02
N GLN A 303 -34.66 -4.42 5.11
CA GLN A 303 -34.63 -3.88 6.46
C GLN A 303 -33.17 -3.75 6.86
N GLY A 304 -32.58 -2.59 6.64
CA GLY A 304 -31.20 -2.33 7.02
C GLY A 304 -30.95 -0.84 7.20
N LYS A 305 -29.88 -0.51 7.93
CA LYS A 305 -29.40 0.86 8.01
C LYS A 305 -29.00 1.34 6.62
N SER A 306 -29.23 2.62 6.33
CA SER A 306 -28.71 3.22 5.10
C SER A 306 -27.18 3.15 5.09
N GLU A 307 -26.55 3.15 3.89
CA GLU A 307 -25.08 3.18 3.78
C GLU A 307 -24.48 4.39 4.52
N ALA A 308 -25.17 5.53 4.51
CA ALA A 308 -24.78 6.71 5.29
C ALA A 308 -24.82 6.46 6.80
N ASP A 309 -25.80 5.71 7.29
CA ASP A 309 -25.90 5.40 8.73
C ASP A 309 -24.85 4.36 9.15
N LYS A 310 -24.55 3.36 8.30
CA LYS A 310 -23.46 2.42 8.53
C LYS A 310 -22.11 3.14 8.59
N PHE A 311 -21.87 4.05 7.64
CA PHE A 311 -20.67 4.88 7.61
C PHE A 311 -20.51 5.72 8.89
N VAL A 312 -21.59 6.38 9.34
CA VAL A 312 -21.56 7.17 10.57
C VAL A 312 -21.31 6.29 11.78
N GLN A 313 -22.02 5.17 11.90
CA GLN A 313 -21.83 4.23 13.02
C GLN A 313 -20.39 3.71 13.07
N PHE A 314 -19.84 3.28 11.94
CA PHE A 314 -18.46 2.83 11.87
C PHE A 314 -17.49 3.91 12.38
N LEU A 315 -17.66 5.16 11.97
CA LEU A 315 -16.83 6.26 12.44
C LEU A 315 -17.03 6.59 13.92
N GLU A 316 -18.24 6.41 14.47
CA GLU A 316 -18.46 6.54 15.92
C GLU A 316 -17.67 5.50 16.70
N GLU A 317 -17.48 4.31 16.13
CA GLU A 317 -16.68 3.25 16.74
C GLU A 317 -15.19 3.52 16.63
N VAL A 318 -14.67 3.77 15.41
CA VAL A 318 -13.21 3.79 15.18
C VAL A 318 -12.57 5.18 15.33
N ALA A 319 -13.34 6.25 15.22
CA ALA A 319 -12.85 7.63 15.32
C ALA A 319 -13.82 8.50 16.14
N PRO A 320 -14.06 8.17 17.42
CA PRO A 320 -14.93 8.97 18.27
C PRO A 320 -14.38 10.40 18.44
N GLU A 321 -15.28 11.37 18.55
CA GLU A 321 -14.95 12.75 18.92
C GLU A 321 -15.53 13.04 20.31
N GLU A 322 -14.66 13.21 21.29
CA GLU A 322 -15.04 13.32 22.70
C GLU A 322 -15.62 14.67 23.09
N SER A 323 -15.31 15.75 22.35
CA SER A 323 -15.57 17.12 22.78
C SER A 323 -16.70 17.85 22.06
N LYS A 324 -17.39 17.23 21.11
CA LYS A 324 -18.41 17.88 20.28
C LYS A 324 -19.80 17.30 20.50
N ASP A 325 -20.81 18.13 20.33
CA ASP A 325 -22.20 17.69 20.29
C ASP A 325 -22.38 16.52 19.30
N SER A 326 -22.80 15.39 19.80
CA SER A 326 -22.96 14.14 19.03
C SER A 326 -23.87 14.30 17.81
N ILE A 327 -24.88 15.20 17.89
CA ILE A 327 -25.83 15.51 16.80
C ILE A 327 -25.09 16.23 15.66
N GLN A 328 -24.27 17.24 15.98
CA GLN A 328 -23.50 18.00 14.99
C GLN A 328 -22.44 17.13 14.30
N VAL A 329 -21.76 16.28 15.07
CA VAL A 329 -20.78 15.32 14.54
C VAL A 329 -21.44 14.35 13.57
N LYS A 330 -22.58 13.75 13.93
CA LYS A 330 -23.34 12.87 13.04
C LYS A 330 -23.78 13.56 11.77
N ALA A 331 -24.29 14.80 11.88
CA ALA A 331 -24.70 15.59 10.72
C ALA A 331 -23.51 15.90 9.78
N ALA A 332 -22.34 16.24 10.34
CA ALA A 332 -21.13 16.48 9.58
C ALA A 332 -20.66 15.21 8.83
N ARG A 333 -20.65 14.05 9.50
CA ARG A 333 -20.30 12.76 8.89
C ARG A 333 -21.27 12.35 7.77
N LYS A 334 -22.57 12.53 7.97
CA LYS A 334 -23.58 12.33 6.92
C LYS A 334 -23.38 13.28 5.73
N LYS A 335 -22.98 14.52 5.99
CA LYS A 335 -22.61 15.49 4.93
C LYS A 335 -21.43 15.00 4.09
N LEU A 336 -20.38 14.47 4.71
CA LEU A 336 -19.22 13.90 3.99
C LEU A 336 -19.66 12.77 3.06
N HIS A 337 -20.46 11.82 3.55
CA HIS A 337 -20.98 10.71 2.74
C HIS A 337 -21.86 11.19 1.58
N ARG A 338 -22.68 12.25 1.79
CA ARG A 338 -23.50 12.86 0.72
C ARG A 338 -22.65 13.52 -0.35
N ILE A 339 -21.61 14.30 0.04
CA ILE A 339 -20.66 14.93 -0.91
C ILE A 339 -19.97 13.85 -1.75
N ARG A 340 -19.53 12.73 -1.13
CA ARG A 340 -18.96 11.58 -1.85
C ARG A 340 -19.90 11.09 -2.95
N GLY A 341 -21.20 10.94 -2.64
CA GLY A 341 -22.19 10.51 -3.64
C GLY A 341 -22.32 11.50 -4.81
N GLN A 342 -22.29 12.80 -4.56
CA GLN A 342 -22.34 13.82 -5.61
C GLN A 342 -21.11 13.80 -6.51
N LEU A 343 -19.90 13.72 -5.91
CA LEU A 343 -18.63 13.68 -6.65
C LEU A 343 -18.46 12.36 -7.42
N ALA A 344 -18.73 11.21 -6.78
CA ALA A 344 -18.56 9.89 -7.41
C ALA A 344 -19.50 9.65 -8.61
N HIS A 345 -20.68 10.30 -8.60
CA HIS A 345 -21.61 10.23 -9.73
C HIS A 345 -21.42 11.35 -10.76
N GLY A 346 -20.34 12.13 -10.64
CA GLY A 346 -20.02 13.22 -11.58
C GLY A 346 -21.08 14.35 -11.60
N LYS A 347 -21.88 14.48 -10.52
CA LYS A 347 -22.92 15.52 -10.43
C LYS A 347 -22.36 16.86 -10.05
N ASP A 348 -21.20 16.88 -9.39
CA ASP A 348 -20.54 18.10 -8.94
C ASP A 348 -19.02 17.92 -8.87
N LEU A 349 -18.29 19.05 -8.78
CA LEU A 349 -16.87 19.13 -8.48
C LEU A 349 -16.69 20.16 -7.38
N LEU A 350 -15.69 19.99 -6.51
CA LEU A 350 -15.36 21.02 -5.55
C LEU A 350 -14.97 22.30 -6.27
N ALA A 351 -15.41 23.46 -5.76
CA ALA A 351 -15.26 24.75 -6.42
C ALA A 351 -13.80 25.14 -6.64
N SER A 352 -12.90 24.68 -5.77
CA SER A 352 -11.44 24.86 -5.92
C SER A 352 -10.88 24.30 -7.24
N PHE A 353 -11.57 23.37 -7.89
CA PHE A 353 -11.20 22.87 -9.21
C PHE A 353 -11.77 23.74 -10.36
N ARG A 354 -12.97 24.31 -10.18
CA ARG A 354 -13.63 25.14 -11.21
C ARG A 354 -12.89 26.43 -11.47
N ASP A 355 -12.27 27.00 -10.43
CA ASP A 355 -11.61 28.31 -10.50
C ASP A 355 -10.13 28.24 -10.94
N GLY A 356 -9.72 27.14 -11.59
CA GLY A 356 -8.37 26.99 -12.17
C GLY A 356 -7.24 27.00 -11.14
N GLY A 357 -7.47 26.47 -9.95
CA GLY A 357 -6.47 26.38 -8.89
C GLY A 357 -6.08 27.72 -8.27
N ARG A 358 -6.70 28.80 -8.63
CA ARG A 358 -6.53 30.05 -7.89
C ARG A 358 -7.16 29.87 -6.51
N PHE A 359 -6.32 29.98 -5.48
CA PHE A 359 -6.77 30.06 -4.10
C PHE A 359 -7.73 31.25 -3.98
N ALA A 360 -9.00 31.02 -4.24
CA ALA A 360 -10.00 32.00 -3.93
C ALA A 360 -10.11 32.02 -2.41
N PHE A 361 -9.61 33.07 -1.76
CA PHE A 361 -9.87 33.37 -0.36
C PHE A 361 -11.36 33.72 -0.16
N ASN A 362 -12.25 32.95 -0.79
CA ASN A 362 -13.67 33.07 -0.57
C ASN A 362 -14.10 32.05 0.50
N PRO A 363 -15.16 32.37 1.26
CA PRO A 363 -15.64 31.46 2.32
C PRO A 363 -16.01 30.05 1.84
N THR A 364 -16.42 29.90 0.58
CA THR A 364 -16.75 28.61 -0.02
C THR A 364 -15.52 27.74 -0.23
N GLY A 365 -14.44 28.32 -0.77
CA GLY A 365 -13.17 27.60 -0.98
C GLY A 365 -12.52 27.17 0.35
N LEU A 366 -12.57 28.01 1.38
CA LEU A 366 -12.07 27.66 2.72
C LEU A 366 -12.88 26.51 3.34
N ASN A 367 -14.21 26.55 3.27
CA ASN A 367 -15.06 25.48 3.75
C ASN A 367 -14.84 24.14 3.02
N GLU A 368 -14.50 24.18 1.73
CA GLU A 368 -14.16 22.98 0.96
C GLU A 368 -12.80 22.41 1.36
N MET A 369 -11.79 23.27 1.53
CA MET A 369 -10.48 22.85 2.04
C MET A 369 -10.62 22.19 3.42
N ASP A 370 -11.37 22.79 4.34
CA ASP A 370 -11.64 22.20 5.65
C ASP A 370 -12.31 20.84 5.53
N SER A 371 -13.22 20.68 4.57
CA SER A 371 -13.86 19.38 4.30
C SER A 371 -12.86 18.33 3.77
N VAL A 372 -11.94 18.70 2.89
CA VAL A 372 -10.90 17.81 2.35
C VAL A 372 -9.91 17.42 3.45
N TRP A 373 -9.40 18.38 4.21
CA TRP A 373 -8.49 18.13 5.32
C TRP A 373 -9.16 17.28 6.40
N GLY A 374 -10.40 17.63 6.77
CA GLY A 374 -11.20 16.87 7.73
C GLY A 374 -11.43 15.42 7.28
N ALA A 375 -11.74 15.19 6.00
CA ALA A 375 -11.93 13.85 5.45
C ALA A 375 -10.63 13.03 5.49
N ARG A 376 -9.48 13.63 5.13
CA ARG A 376 -8.16 12.96 5.19
C ARG A 376 -7.77 12.60 6.62
N TYR A 377 -7.92 13.55 7.55
CA TYR A 377 -7.65 13.31 8.96
C TYR A 377 -8.54 12.20 9.55
N LEU A 378 -9.83 12.24 9.22
CA LEU A 378 -10.78 11.23 9.66
C LEU A 378 -10.47 9.84 9.09
N ALA A 379 -10.10 9.78 7.79
CA ALA A 379 -9.70 8.54 7.14
C ALA A 379 -8.44 7.96 7.78
N LYS A 380 -7.43 8.79 8.05
CA LYS A 380 -6.20 8.39 8.74
C LYS A 380 -6.49 7.79 10.10
N ARG A 381 -7.25 8.50 10.93
CA ARG A 381 -7.67 8.00 12.26
C ARG A 381 -8.46 6.69 12.16
N ALA A 382 -9.39 6.61 11.19
CA ALA A 382 -10.18 5.40 11.00
C ALA A 382 -9.31 4.18 10.66
N VAL A 383 -8.35 4.35 9.74
CA VAL A 383 -7.46 3.25 9.30
C VAL A 383 -6.55 2.79 10.44
N VAL A 384 -5.90 3.73 11.14
CA VAL A 384 -4.99 3.42 12.27
C VAL A 384 -5.77 2.78 13.42
N ASN A 385 -6.89 3.36 13.83
CA ASN A 385 -7.66 2.85 14.96
C ASN A 385 -8.36 1.52 14.64
N TRP A 386 -8.78 1.32 13.40
CA TRP A 386 -9.29 0.03 12.96
C TRP A 386 -8.24 -1.05 13.13
N LEU A 387 -7.00 -0.81 12.67
CA LEU A 387 -5.89 -1.75 12.83
C LEU A 387 -5.56 -2.00 14.31
N ASN A 388 -5.52 -0.94 15.14
CA ASN A 388 -5.29 -1.07 16.59
C ASN A 388 -6.30 -2.02 17.26
N ARG A 389 -7.56 -2.00 16.84
CA ARG A 389 -8.62 -2.84 17.42
C ARG A 389 -8.51 -4.31 17.07
N GLN A 390 -7.92 -4.65 15.93
CA GLN A 390 -7.75 -6.06 15.56
C GLN A 390 -6.86 -6.81 16.57
N ASN A 391 -5.88 -6.13 17.17
CA ASN A 391 -5.03 -6.72 18.19
C ASN A 391 -5.81 -7.10 19.47
N THR A 392 -6.78 -6.28 19.89
CA THR A 392 -7.58 -6.55 21.09
C THR A 392 -8.59 -7.68 20.91
N ALA A 393 -9.08 -7.89 19.69
CA ALA A 393 -9.99 -8.99 19.36
C ALA A 393 -9.29 -10.35 19.43
N GLY A 394 -8.01 -10.43 18.99
CA GLY A 394 -7.21 -11.68 19.07
C GLY A 394 -6.83 -12.09 20.50
N ALA A 395 -6.58 -11.11 21.38
CA ALA A 395 -6.22 -11.38 22.77
C ALA A 395 -7.36 -12.02 23.61
N ASN A 396 -8.61 -11.81 23.22
CA ASN A 396 -9.77 -12.40 23.90
C ASN A 396 -10.08 -13.84 23.49
N LEU A 397 -9.36 -14.40 22.49
CA LEU A 397 -9.55 -15.77 22.01
C LEU A 397 -8.60 -16.78 22.66
N VAL A 398 -7.69 -16.35 23.54
CA VAL A 398 -6.92 -17.28 24.35
C VAL A 398 -7.86 -17.91 25.37
N PRO A 399 -8.18 -19.21 25.29
CA PRO A 399 -9.03 -19.87 26.27
C PRO A 399 -8.36 -19.70 27.64
N LYS A 400 -9.06 -19.08 28.59
CA LYS A 400 -8.66 -19.15 30.00
C LYS A 400 -8.60 -20.63 30.35
N ASN A 401 -7.39 -21.20 30.43
CA ASN A 401 -7.20 -22.50 31.04
C ASN A 401 -7.90 -22.44 32.38
N ARG A 402 -8.97 -23.22 32.52
CA ARG A 402 -9.61 -23.50 33.81
C ARG A 402 -8.62 -24.41 34.54
N ASP A 403 -7.96 -23.87 35.55
CA ASP A 403 -7.32 -24.63 36.60
C ASP A 403 -8.36 -25.50 37.33
#